data_2893739d091e981df5478833efd315bf
#
_entry.id   2893739d091e981df5478833efd315bf
#
_cell.length_a   1.000
_cell.length_b   1.000
_cell.length_c   1.000
_cell.angle_alpha   90.00
_cell.angle_beta   90.00
_cell.angle_gamma   90.00
#
_symmetry.space_group_name_H-M   'P 1'
#
loop_
_entity.id
_entity.type
_entity.pdbx_description
1 polymer ?
#
loop_
_entity_poly.entity_id
_entity_poly.type
_entity_poly.pdbx_seq_one_letter_code
_entity_poly.pdbx_strand_id
1 'polypeptide(L)'
;MSTTTITTSGTIPFLSAGQTYVVTGAGVDVTAPEIYVGAGDHFTVEDGATIDLSSATFLGANAINFFTLGSDGTLILPASLEANVLADGVTFTPGSEGADLILKANATINVLTSSISSFGYLDNIDFQGAGTPVIGDPVDISFTGGLSTFAVTTSSGVETFSLMGDYTGDSFAVSADGAGGFNFTDETPCFAAGTRILTIDGEVPVEDLKVGDTAVLFDGQEAPVIFIGTRHVDLTRHARPRLANPVRIPAGALADGIPARDLLLSPDHALFIDHVLVPAKDLVDGVMITQETSRASIRYYHVELEHHGILLAEGTPAESFLNLGHRGVFDNSDEPVILHPELMMAARAIQGVAPLVTGGAALAAIRARLHARALMRGYRVVDAPNIALTVGKRVIAPVSVAGGVITFALPQDARSAVLLTDAFIPAELDPFSADRRTLGVAIADVMVDGKPAHTNALFNPADLHSHGDGETATWTRGPARLAWRGGARTLSLRVTGWPKCWQAPAKAA
;
A
#
# COMPACT_ATOMS: atom_id res chain seq x y z
N MET A 1 14.61 24.89 22.85
CA MET A 1 13.53 24.79 21.85
C MET A 1 12.29 24.39 22.63
N SER A 2 11.15 25.04 22.39
CA SER A 2 9.88 24.59 22.99
C SER A 2 9.29 23.53 22.07
N THR A 3 8.71 22.49 22.65
CA THR A 3 8.02 21.42 21.90
C THR A 3 6.52 21.64 22.03
N THR A 4 5.82 21.62 20.90
CA THR A 4 4.37 21.66 20.83
C THR A 4 3.87 20.33 20.29
N THR A 5 3.12 19.58 21.10
CA THR A 5 2.50 18.34 20.68
C THR A 5 1.07 18.60 20.20
N ILE A 6 0.72 18.10 19.02
CA ILE A 6 -0.58 18.27 18.38
C ILE A 6 -1.23 16.89 18.26
N THR A 7 -2.35 16.73 18.92
CA THR A 7 -3.11 15.47 19.00
C THR A 7 -4.55 15.60 18.46
N THR A 8 -4.85 16.71 17.81
CA THR A 8 -6.17 16.98 17.21
C THR A 8 -6.00 17.62 15.84
N SER A 9 -6.80 17.17 14.88
CA SER A 9 -6.79 17.69 13.52
C SER A 9 -7.14 19.18 13.47
N GLY A 10 -6.48 19.92 12.58
CA GLY A 10 -6.72 21.36 12.40
C GLY A 10 -5.69 22.04 11.55
N THR A 11 -5.84 23.35 11.41
CA THR A 11 -4.86 24.20 10.70
C THR A 11 -4.01 24.95 11.72
N ILE A 12 -2.70 24.87 11.55
CA ILE A 12 -1.77 25.72 12.31
C ILE A 12 -1.63 27.01 11.51
N PRO A 13 -2.13 28.14 12.01
CA PRO A 13 -2.19 29.38 11.23
C PRO A 13 -0.80 29.99 10.96
N PHE A 14 0.21 29.61 11.74
CA PHE A 14 1.56 30.15 11.64
C PHE A 14 2.55 29.26 12.40
N LEU A 15 3.61 28.83 11.73
CA LEU A 15 4.72 28.10 12.33
C LEU A 15 5.87 29.06 12.58
N SER A 16 6.21 29.29 13.85
CA SER A 16 7.30 30.22 14.25
C SER A 16 8.64 29.50 14.29
N ALA A 17 9.71 30.21 13.88
CA ALA A 17 11.06 29.68 13.79
C ALA A 17 11.63 29.18 15.14
N GLY A 18 12.43 28.09 15.11
CA GLY A 18 13.14 27.55 16.28
C GLY A 18 12.26 26.71 17.21
N GLN A 19 11.17 26.12 16.70
CA GLN A 19 10.23 25.30 17.45
C GLN A 19 10.34 23.82 17.05
N THR A 20 9.91 22.97 17.95
CA THR A 20 9.67 21.54 17.65
C THR A 20 8.17 21.27 17.67
N TYR A 21 7.66 20.69 16.60
CA TYR A 21 6.26 20.27 16.48
C TYR A 21 6.22 18.74 16.40
N VAL A 22 5.41 18.12 17.24
CA VAL A 22 5.14 16.67 17.20
C VAL A 22 3.66 16.48 16.90
N VAL A 23 3.35 15.93 15.74
CA VAL A 23 1.99 15.56 15.34
C VAL A 23 1.86 14.07 15.50
N THR A 24 0.96 13.64 16.38
CA THR A 24 0.84 12.24 16.77
C THR A 24 -0.62 11.85 17.04
N GLY A 25 -0.97 10.61 16.73
CA GLY A 25 -2.28 10.02 16.95
C GLY A 25 -3.00 9.64 15.66
N ALA A 26 -3.57 8.45 15.64
CA ALA A 26 -4.25 7.90 14.47
C ALA A 26 -5.38 8.81 13.96
N GLY A 27 -5.29 9.22 12.69
CA GLY A 27 -6.26 10.10 12.04
C GLY A 27 -6.18 11.58 12.45
N VAL A 28 -5.08 12.01 13.05
CA VAL A 28 -4.80 13.43 13.31
C VAL A 28 -4.22 14.05 12.02
N ASP A 29 -4.99 14.93 11.39
CA ASP A 29 -4.60 15.60 10.15
C ASP A 29 -4.33 17.09 10.43
N VAL A 30 -3.13 17.55 10.13
CA VAL A 30 -2.67 18.92 10.35
C VAL A 30 -2.28 19.57 9.02
N THR A 31 -2.74 20.81 8.80
CA THR A 31 -2.34 21.63 7.65
C THR A 31 -1.68 22.92 8.15
N ALA A 32 -0.79 23.50 7.34
CA ALA A 32 -0.24 24.83 7.58
C ALA A 32 -0.21 25.61 6.27
N PRO A 33 -0.87 26.79 6.17
CA PRO A 33 -0.91 27.57 4.94
C PRO A 33 0.41 28.33 4.69
N GLU A 34 1.15 28.66 5.74
CA GLU A 34 2.42 29.38 5.67
C GLU A 34 3.43 28.73 6.60
N ILE A 35 4.62 28.45 6.09
CA ILE A 35 5.75 27.96 6.87
C ILE A 35 6.87 29.01 6.78
N TYR A 36 7.25 29.56 7.91
CA TYR A 36 8.45 30.39 8.01
C TYR A 36 9.66 29.48 8.05
N VAL A 37 10.42 29.51 6.99
CA VAL A 37 11.66 28.78 6.87
C VAL A 37 12.73 29.53 7.66
N GLY A 38 12.82 29.26 8.98
CA GLY A 38 13.80 29.81 9.90
C GLY A 38 14.73 28.71 10.40
N ALA A 39 15.98 29.05 10.72
CA ALA A 39 16.96 28.06 11.16
C ALA A 39 16.44 27.26 12.37
N GLY A 40 16.27 25.95 12.21
CA GLY A 40 16.13 24.99 13.30
C GLY A 40 14.69 24.58 13.68
N ASP A 41 13.73 24.60 12.78
CA ASP A 41 12.42 24.00 13.04
C ASP A 41 12.47 22.49 12.84
N HIS A 42 11.87 21.76 13.79
CA HIS A 42 11.76 20.31 13.75
C HIS A 42 10.29 19.90 13.72
N PHE A 43 9.93 19.03 12.77
CA PHE A 43 8.60 18.45 12.65
C PHE A 43 8.72 16.94 12.78
N THR A 44 8.01 16.36 13.74
CA THR A 44 7.88 14.92 13.87
C THR A 44 6.44 14.54 13.59
N VAL A 45 6.23 13.53 12.73
CA VAL A 45 4.92 12.98 12.39
C VAL A 45 4.97 11.50 12.67
N GLU A 46 4.08 11.02 13.52
CA GLU A 46 4.11 9.63 14.00
C GLU A 46 2.73 9.11 14.41
N ASP A 47 2.62 7.81 14.67
CA ASP A 47 1.44 7.15 15.21
C ASP A 47 0.16 7.35 14.35
N GLY A 48 0.29 7.32 13.02
CA GLY A 48 -0.84 7.45 12.10
C GLY A 48 -1.35 8.87 11.91
N ALA A 49 -0.54 9.88 12.24
CA ALA A 49 -0.84 11.29 12.00
C ALA A 49 -0.38 11.74 10.61
N THR A 50 -0.99 12.80 10.10
CA THR A 50 -0.64 13.44 8.81
C THR A 50 -0.30 14.91 9.00
N ILE A 51 0.80 15.36 8.37
CA ILE A 51 1.04 16.79 8.09
C ILE A 51 0.89 17.02 6.58
N ASP A 52 -0.13 17.76 6.17
CA ASP A 52 -0.34 18.14 4.77
C ASP A 52 0.12 19.59 4.53
N LEU A 53 1.26 19.73 3.87
CA LEU A 53 1.87 20.99 3.46
C LEU A 53 1.73 21.21 1.94
N SER A 54 0.93 20.43 1.24
CA SER A 54 0.80 20.48 -0.22
C SER A 54 0.36 21.84 -0.78
N SER A 55 -0.32 22.65 0.04
CA SER A 55 -0.76 24.01 -0.29
C SER A 55 0.04 25.10 0.44
N ALA A 56 1.07 24.73 1.22
CA ALA A 56 1.81 25.68 2.02
C ALA A 56 2.71 26.59 1.18
N THR A 57 2.81 27.86 1.60
CA THR A 57 3.78 28.80 1.09
C THR A 57 4.99 28.81 2.03
N PHE A 58 6.16 28.50 1.49
CA PHE A 58 7.42 28.52 2.23
C PHE A 58 8.03 29.93 2.13
N LEU A 59 8.19 30.61 3.27
CA LEU A 59 8.68 31.98 3.35
C LEU A 59 10.09 32.00 3.97
N GLY A 60 11.06 32.58 3.27
CA GLY A 60 12.45 32.76 3.74
C GLY A 60 13.48 32.11 2.82
N ALA A 61 14.73 32.57 2.91
CA ALA A 61 15.85 32.00 2.17
C ALA A 61 16.87 31.38 3.13
N ASN A 62 17.38 30.18 2.78
CA ASN A 62 18.42 29.45 3.53
C ASN A 62 18.02 28.94 4.90
N ALA A 63 16.89 28.26 4.98
CA ALA A 63 16.45 27.73 6.25
C ALA A 63 16.45 26.21 6.30
N ILE A 64 16.85 25.75 7.46
CA ILE A 64 17.05 24.36 7.84
C ILE A 64 15.76 23.91 8.53
N ASN A 65 14.93 23.11 7.83
CA ASN A 65 13.79 22.42 8.44
C ASN A 65 14.05 20.93 8.42
N PHE A 66 13.83 20.29 9.57
CA PHE A 66 13.96 18.86 9.69
C PHE A 66 12.58 18.24 9.84
N PHE A 67 12.28 17.26 9.01
CA PHE A 67 11.10 16.42 9.13
C PHE A 67 11.53 15.03 9.58
N THR A 68 10.94 14.55 10.66
CA THR A 68 11.12 13.17 11.13
C THR A 68 9.82 12.42 10.95
N LEU A 69 9.86 11.33 10.20
CA LEU A 69 8.73 10.42 10.02
C LEU A 69 8.92 9.23 10.95
N GLY A 70 8.02 9.09 11.91
CA GLY A 70 7.91 7.93 12.78
C GLY A 70 6.92 6.92 12.25
N SER A 71 6.69 5.85 12.98
CA SER A 71 5.77 4.77 12.57
C SER A 71 4.43 5.33 12.14
N ASP A 72 3.99 4.93 10.94
CA ASP A 72 2.70 5.29 10.36
C ASP A 72 2.50 6.81 10.15
N GLY A 73 3.53 7.62 10.24
CA GLY A 73 3.46 9.06 10.02
C GLY A 73 3.41 9.42 8.54
N THR A 74 2.56 10.36 8.14
CA THR A 74 2.43 10.82 6.74
C THR A 74 2.82 12.29 6.61
N LEU A 75 3.76 12.60 5.73
CA LEU A 75 4.15 13.96 5.35
C LEU A 75 3.83 14.20 3.88
N ILE A 76 3.05 15.23 3.59
CA ILE A 76 2.70 15.62 2.21
C ILE A 76 3.36 16.95 1.89
N LEU A 77 4.23 16.97 0.89
CA LEU A 77 4.98 18.14 0.45
C LEU A 77 4.48 18.64 -0.93
N PRO A 78 4.56 19.97 -1.20
CA PRO A 78 4.13 20.54 -2.47
C PRO A 78 5.10 20.23 -3.62
N ALA A 79 4.60 20.28 -4.86
CA ALA A 79 5.36 20.07 -6.09
C ALA A 79 6.44 21.14 -6.36
N SER A 80 6.32 22.32 -5.76
CA SER A 80 7.18 23.48 -6.01
C SER A 80 8.24 23.69 -4.93
N LEU A 81 8.62 22.66 -4.21
CA LEU A 81 9.76 22.75 -3.27
C LEU A 81 11.03 23.01 -4.06
N GLU A 82 11.51 24.25 -4.00
CA GLU A 82 12.84 24.58 -4.52
C GLU A 82 13.90 23.83 -3.71
N ALA A 83 14.98 23.41 -4.38
CA ALA A 83 16.09 22.63 -3.82
C ALA A 83 16.70 23.20 -2.51
N ASN A 84 16.41 24.44 -2.19
CA ASN A 84 16.90 25.15 -1.01
C ASN A 84 16.05 24.95 0.26
N VAL A 85 14.87 24.35 0.16
CA VAL A 85 13.94 24.22 1.30
C VAL A 85 14.12 22.89 2.03
N LEU A 86 14.62 21.86 1.35
CA LEU A 86 14.92 20.55 1.92
C LEU A 86 16.43 20.34 2.15
N ALA A 87 17.21 21.41 2.30
CA ALA A 87 18.66 21.30 2.45
C ALA A 87 19.11 20.42 3.65
N ASP A 88 18.22 20.15 4.62
CA ASP A 88 18.53 19.39 5.84
C ASP A 88 17.62 18.17 6.12
N GLY A 89 16.68 17.87 5.25
CA GLY A 89 16.20 16.51 5.09
C GLY A 89 14.90 16.09 5.72
N VAL A 90 14.43 15.00 5.16
CA VAL A 90 13.41 14.12 5.74
C VAL A 90 14.14 12.88 6.28
N THR A 91 13.98 12.60 7.57
CA THR A 91 14.54 11.40 8.21
C THR A 91 13.42 10.46 8.59
N PHE A 92 13.46 9.24 8.06
CA PHE A 92 12.66 8.14 8.58
C PHE A 92 13.28 7.66 9.89
N THR A 93 12.48 7.44 10.92
CA THR A 93 13.02 6.99 12.22
C THR A 93 13.53 5.56 12.08
N PRO A 94 14.81 5.29 12.39
CA PRO A 94 15.34 3.93 12.29
C PRO A 94 14.52 2.94 13.13
N GLY A 95 14.06 1.85 12.51
CA GLY A 95 13.22 0.84 13.15
C GLY A 95 11.74 1.22 13.29
N SER A 96 11.31 2.37 12.76
CA SER A 96 9.89 2.63 12.50
C SER A 96 9.49 1.91 11.20
N GLU A 97 8.21 1.61 11.06
CA GLU A 97 7.66 0.93 9.89
C GLU A 97 6.50 1.73 9.33
N GLY A 98 6.35 1.75 8.00
CA GLY A 98 5.15 2.23 7.34
C GLY A 98 4.98 3.75 7.28
N ALA A 99 6.05 4.53 7.36
CA ALA A 99 5.99 5.97 7.19
C ALA A 99 5.82 6.36 5.72
N ASP A 100 5.03 7.39 5.45
CA ASP A 100 4.71 7.88 4.11
C ASP A 100 5.25 9.30 3.86
N LEU A 101 6.11 9.43 2.86
CA LEU A 101 6.46 10.71 2.27
C LEU A 101 5.74 10.88 0.92
N ILE A 102 4.80 11.82 0.85
CA ILE A 102 4.06 12.12 -0.38
C ILE A 102 4.58 13.40 -1.01
N LEU A 103 5.13 13.27 -2.20
CA LEU A 103 5.66 14.37 -2.99
C LEU A 103 4.70 14.65 -4.15
N LYS A 104 4.06 15.82 -4.15
CA LYS A 104 3.21 16.25 -5.26
C LYS A 104 4.11 16.83 -6.36
N ALA A 105 4.46 16.01 -7.35
CA ALA A 105 5.29 16.43 -8.46
C ALA A 105 4.45 16.92 -9.64
N ASN A 106 4.87 18.02 -10.28
CA ASN A 106 4.49 18.39 -11.63
C ASN A 106 5.68 18.12 -12.55
N ALA A 107 5.67 16.99 -13.21
CA ALA A 107 6.46 16.66 -14.40
C ALA A 107 8.00 16.68 -14.32
N THR A 108 8.65 17.06 -13.23
CA THR A 108 10.11 16.92 -13.10
C THR A 108 10.48 16.90 -11.64
N ILE A 109 10.84 15.74 -11.12
CA ILE A 109 11.46 15.62 -9.81
C ILE A 109 12.92 16.09 -9.95
N ASN A 110 13.11 17.39 -10.08
CA ASN A 110 14.43 17.97 -9.99
C ASN A 110 14.80 18.05 -8.53
N VAL A 111 15.47 17.01 -8.07
CA VAL A 111 16.43 17.06 -7.00
C VAL A 111 15.87 17.23 -5.60
N LEU A 112 15.41 16.15 -5.02
CA LEU A 112 15.64 15.91 -3.60
C LEU A 112 17.12 15.47 -3.47
N THR A 113 18.04 16.42 -3.63
CA THR A 113 19.45 16.15 -3.39
C THR A 113 19.69 16.14 -1.90
N SER A 114 20.21 15.05 -1.44
CA SER A 114 20.98 14.90 -0.20
C SER A 114 20.27 14.82 1.14
N SER A 115 18.95 14.63 1.23
CA SER A 115 18.32 14.85 2.53
C SER A 115 17.23 13.86 2.98
N ILE A 116 16.98 12.79 2.23
CA ILE A 116 16.15 11.70 2.75
C ILE A 116 17.05 10.62 3.31
N SER A 117 16.91 10.31 4.58
CA SER A 117 17.76 9.35 5.30
C SER A 117 16.96 8.33 6.09
N SER A 118 17.58 7.17 6.34
CA SER A 118 17.02 6.09 7.14
C SER A 118 15.72 5.52 6.57
N PHE A 119 15.52 5.63 5.24
CA PHE A 119 14.43 4.96 4.53
C PHE A 119 14.59 3.46 4.72
N GLY A 120 13.56 2.81 5.17
CA GLY A 120 13.62 1.42 5.56
C GLY A 120 12.39 0.62 5.14
N TYR A 121 12.30 -0.55 5.67
CA TYR A 121 11.26 -1.51 5.35
C TYR A 121 9.86 -0.94 5.58
N LEU A 122 9.01 -1.10 4.56
CA LEU A 122 7.64 -0.63 4.50
C LEU A 122 7.47 0.90 4.52
N ASP A 123 8.54 1.66 4.62
CA ASP A 123 8.47 3.09 4.32
C ASP A 123 8.15 3.30 2.85
N ASN A 124 7.45 4.36 2.55
CA ASN A 124 7.05 4.66 1.19
C ASN A 124 7.31 6.11 0.81
N ILE A 125 7.76 6.31 -0.43
CA ILE A 125 7.78 7.61 -1.08
C ILE A 125 6.80 7.57 -2.24
N ASP A 126 5.75 8.39 -2.16
CA ASP A 126 4.72 8.51 -3.19
C ASP A 126 5.00 9.76 -4.05
N PHE A 127 5.38 9.55 -5.29
CA PHE A 127 5.70 10.60 -6.27
C PHE A 127 4.47 10.91 -7.12
N GLN A 128 3.54 11.71 -6.61
CA GLN A 128 2.28 12.02 -7.28
C GLN A 128 2.47 12.92 -8.50
N GLY A 129 1.95 12.48 -9.66
CA GLY A 129 2.02 13.24 -10.92
C GLY A 129 3.34 13.13 -11.68
N ALA A 130 4.28 12.31 -11.20
CA ALA A 130 5.57 12.07 -11.88
C ALA A 130 5.48 11.18 -13.13
N GLY A 131 4.30 10.71 -13.47
CA GLY A 131 4.05 9.73 -14.52
C GLY A 131 3.98 8.30 -13.99
N THR A 132 3.18 7.47 -14.63
CA THR A 132 3.05 6.06 -14.24
C THR A 132 4.32 5.29 -14.61
N PRO A 133 4.83 4.41 -13.74
CA PRO A 133 6.04 3.65 -14.03
C PRO A 133 5.84 2.73 -15.22
N VAL A 134 6.87 2.58 -16.05
CA VAL A 134 6.87 1.62 -17.16
C VAL A 134 7.16 0.24 -16.57
N ILE A 135 6.16 -0.63 -16.63
CA ILE A 135 6.26 -1.99 -16.07
C ILE A 135 7.34 -2.78 -16.82
N GLY A 136 8.31 -3.29 -16.07
CA GLY A 136 9.42 -4.09 -16.60
C GLY A 136 10.70 -3.31 -16.87
N ASP A 137 10.69 -1.99 -16.75
CA ASP A 137 11.92 -1.21 -16.76
C ASP A 137 12.54 -1.23 -15.34
N PRO A 138 13.85 -1.52 -15.23
CA PRO A 138 14.54 -1.53 -13.96
C PRO A 138 14.62 -0.11 -13.37
N VAL A 139 14.66 -0.02 -12.05
CA VAL A 139 15.09 1.18 -11.35
C VAL A 139 16.60 1.19 -11.37
N ASP A 140 17.20 2.13 -12.10
CA ASP A 140 18.64 2.29 -12.07
C ASP A 140 19.06 2.99 -10.78
N ILE A 141 20.01 2.42 -10.06
CA ILE A 141 20.51 3.02 -8.81
C ILE A 141 22.04 3.15 -8.91
N SER A 142 22.55 4.31 -8.55
CA SER A 142 23.97 4.57 -8.46
C SER A 142 24.33 5.15 -7.11
N PHE A 143 25.44 4.71 -6.50
CA PHE A 143 25.92 5.24 -5.24
C PHE A 143 27.17 6.08 -5.43
N THR A 144 27.14 7.32 -4.97
CA THR A 144 28.29 8.23 -5.03
C THR A 144 28.21 9.25 -3.89
N GLY A 145 29.31 9.43 -3.15
CA GLY A 145 29.44 10.49 -2.16
C GLY A 145 28.50 10.34 -0.94
N GLY A 146 28.07 9.10 -0.61
CA GLY A 146 27.16 8.85 0.51
C GLY A 146 25.67 8.89 0.13
N LEU A 147 25.35 9.01 -1.17
CA LEU A 147 24.00 9.10 -1.71
C LEU A 147 23.76 7.99 -2.72
N SER A 148 22.64 7.29 -2.59
CA SER A 148 22.09 6.46 -3.65
C SER A 148 21.11 7.27 -4.49
N THR A 149 21.36 7.34 -5.79
CA THR A 149 20.48 7.99 -6.77
C THR A 149 19.72 6.95 -7.54
N PHE A 150 18.42 7.08 -7.54
CA PHE A 150 17.45 6.19 -8.18
C PHE A 150 16.95 6.84 -9.46
N ALA A 151 16.87 6.06 -10.54
CA ALA A 151 16.25 6.49 -11.78
C ALA A 151 15.09 5.54 -12.12
N VAL A 152 13.88 6.07 -12.18
CA VAL A 152 12.64 5.33 -12.48
C VAL A 152 12.12 5.77 -13.83
N THR A 153 11.98 4.84 -14.78
CA THR A 153 11.34 5.12 -16.07
C THR A 153 9.83 5.21 -15.88
N THR A 154 9.24 6.34 -16.28
CA THR A 154 7.81 6.59 -16.20
C THR A 154 7.25 6.97 -17.57
N SER A 155 5.93 7.05 -17.68
CA SER A 155 5.25 7.54 -18.89
C SER A 155 5.59 9.01 -19.24
N SER A 156 6.13 9.76 -18.28
CA SER A 156 6.55 11.17 -18.47
C SER A 156 8.05 11.32 -18.76
N GLY A 157 8.83 10.25 -18.65
CA GLY A 157 10.29 10.24 -18.83
C GLY A 157 10.99 9.49 -17.70
N VAL A 158 12.30 9.71 -17.56
CA VAL A 158 13.07 9.13 -16.44
C VAL A 158 13.05 10.13 -15.29
N GLU A 159 12.48 9.70 -14.17
CA GLU A 159 12.45 10.44 -12.91
C GLU A 159 13.61 10.01 -12.03
N THR A 160 14.34 10.97 -11.44
CA THR A 160 15.50 10.69 -10.59
C THR A 160 15.35 11.32 -9.22
N PHE A 161 15.72 10.59 -8.16
CA PHE A 161 15.79 11.10 -6.80
C PHE A 161 16.94 10.42 -6.05
N SER A 162 17.32 10.97 -4.89
CA SER A 162 18.43 10.44 -4.11
C SER A 162 18.03 10.22 -2.65
N LEU A 163 18.53 9.15 -2.05
CA LEU A 163 18.43 8.83 -0.64
C LEU A 163 19.82 8.82 -0.01
N MET A 164 19.94 9.33 1.23
CA MET A 164 21.18 9.28 1.98
C MET A 164 21.42 7.86 2.50
N GLY A 165 22.55 7.27 2.18
CA GLY A 165 22.91 5.90 2.50
C GLY A 165 23.23 5.11 1.24
N ASP A 166 23.77 3.92 1.43
CA ASP A 166 24.03 2.96 0.37
C ASP A 166 22.84 2.00 0.27
N TYR A 167 21.97 2.25 -0.69
CA TYR A 167 20.81 1.41 -1.02
C TYR A 167 21.06 0.58 -2.28
N THR A 168 22.33 0.45 -2.70
CA THR A 168 22.69 -0.25 -3.92
C THR A 168 22.39 -1.75 -3.90
N GLY A 169 21.49 -2.18 -3.05
CA GLY A 169 21.11 -3.54 -2.98
C GLY A 169 19.84 -3.87 -2.29
N ASP A 170 19.09 -2.87 -1.89
CA ASP A 170 17.75 -3.07 -1.38
C ASP A 170 16.80 -3.42 -2.53
N SER A 171 15.80 -4.24 -2.27
CA SER A 171 14.74 -4.52 -3.23
C SER A 171 13.64 -3.49 -3.09
N PHE A 172 13.43 -2.72 -4.15
CA PHE A 172 12.38 -1.73 -4.16
C PHE A 172 11.25 -2.13 -5.10
N ALA A 173 10.03 -1.98 -4.65
CA ALA A 173 8.87 -2.04 -5.51
C ALA A 173 8.50 -0.63 -6.00
N VAL A 174 8.31 -0.53 -7.30
CA VAL A 174 7.74 0.64 -7.94
C VAL A 174 6.38 0.27 -8.49
N SER A 175 5.35 0.93 -8.00
CA SER A 175 3.96 0.67 -8.41
C SER A 175 3.23 1.97 -8.70
N ALA A 176 2.28 1.94 -9.66
CA ALA A 176 1.45 3.11 -9.91
C ALA A 176 0.64 3.49 -8.65
N ASP A 177 0.62 4.79 -8.31
CA ASP A 177 -0.09 5.34 -7.15
C ASP A 177 -1.61 5.50 -7.37
N GLY A 178 -2.07 5.33 -8.62
CA GLY A 178 -3.45 5.60 -9.04
C GLY A 178 -3.79 7.08 -9.21
N ALA A 179 -2.82 7.99 -9.01
CA ALA A 179 -2.96 9.44 -9.15
C ALA A 179 -2.05 10.03 -10.25
N GLY A 180 -1.54 9.18 -11.14
CA GLY A 180 -0.66 9.56 -12.25
C GLY A 180 0.82 9.65 -11.87
N GLY A 181 1.21 9.05 -10.79
CA GLY A 181 2.56 8.94 -10.28
C GLY A 181 2.92 7.51 -9.87
N PHE A 182 3.86 7.37 -8.95
CA PHE A 182 4.29 6.06 -8.46
C PHE A 182 4.68 6.06 -6.97
N ASN A 183 4.48 4.91 -6.33
CA ASN A 183 4.99 4.57 -5.02
C ASN A 183 6.35 3.87 -5.16
N PHE A 184 7.23 4.16 -4.23
CA PHE A 184 8.54 3.54 -4.08
C PHE A 184 8.66 3.00 -2.66
N THR A 185 8.73 1.67 -2.52
CA THR A 185 8.72 0.96 -1.23
C THR A 185 9.81 -0.10 -1.18
N ASP A 186 10.31 -0.38 0.02
CA ASP A 186 11.17 -1.52 0.30
C ASP A 186 10.31 -2.75 0.66
N GLU A 187 10.42 -3.85 -0.10
CA GLU A 187 9.60 -5.06 0.04
C GLU A 187 10.45 -6.33 0.14
N THR A 188 10.22 -7.15 1.16
CA THR A 188 10.92 -8.44 1.35
C THR A 188 9.94 -9.61 1.34
N PRO A 189 10.04 -10.56 0.35
CA PRO A 189 9.18 -11.74 0.30
C PRO A 189 9.47 -12.70 1.47
N CYS A 190 8.44 -13.23 2.16
CA CYS A 190 8.60 -14.13 3.30
C CYS A 190 7.47 -15.17 3.45
N PHE A 191 7.79 -16.33 4.08
CA PHE A 191 6.83 -17.30 4.60
C PHE A 191 6.41 -16.91 6.03
N ALA A 192 5.15 -17.11 6.39
CA ALA A 192 4.72 -16.96 7.77
C ALA A 192 5.17 -18.15 8.62
N ALA A 193 5.38 -17.92 9.91
CA ALA A 193 5.60 -19.00 10.90
C ALA A 193 4.55 -20.11 10.78
N GLY A 194 4.96 -21.35 10.92
CA GLY A 194 4.13 -22.54 10.77
C GLY A 194 4.07 -23.12 9.36
N THR A 195 4.54 -22.38 8.34
CA THR A 195 4.63 -22.88 6.96
C THR A 195 5.62 -24.06 6.90
N ARG A 196 5.19 -25.18 6.33
CA ARG A 196 6.04 -26.36 6.22
C ARG A 196 6.74 -26.41 4.87
N ILE A 197 8.05 -26.53 4.90
CA ILE A 197 8.92 -26.68 3.73
C ILE A 197 9.30 -28.15 3.58
N LEU A 198 9.23 -28.66 2.36
CA LEU A 198 9.63 -30.04 2.06
C LEU A 198 11.14 -30.18 2.09
N THR A 199 11.64 -31.12 2.90
CA THR A 199 13.04 -31.51 2.98
C THR A 199 13.19 -33.01 2.70
N ILE A 200 14.40 -33.51 2.58
CA ILE A 200 14.68 -34.94 2.45
C ILE A 200 14.19 -35.75 3.67
N ASP A 201 14.07 -35.11 4.85
CA ASP A 201 13.59 -35.72 6.09
C ASP A 201 12.06 -35.55 6.27
N GLY A 202 11.36 -35.00 5.26
CA GLY A 202 9.93 -34.71 5.26
C GLY A 202 9.63 -33.22 5.39
N GLU A 203 8.39 -32.88 5.74
CA GLU A 203 7.94 -31.50 5.88
C GLU A 203 8.34 -30.92 7.24
N VAL A 204 9.15 -29.86 7.25
CA VAL A 204 9.64 -29.15 8.44
C VAL A 204 9.03 -27.75 8.52
N PRO A 205 8.46 -27.32 9.69
CA PRO A 205 8.06 -25.93 9.87
C PRO A 205 9.22 -24.97 9.61
N VAL A 206 8.96 -23.86 8.94
CA VAL A 206 10.02 -22.93 8.51
C VAL A 206 10.84 -22.36 9.70
N GLU A 207 10.19 -22.20 10.86
CA GLU A 207 10.85 -21.78 12.10
C GLU A 207 11.77 -22.83 12.72
N ASP A 208 11.61 -24.10 12.35
CA ASP A 208 12.41 -25.23 12.84
C ASP A 208 13.52 -25.62 11.85
N LEU A 209 13.51 -25.10 10.61
CA LEU A 209 14.57 -25.30 9.63
C LEU A 209 15.92 -24.80 10.16
N LYS A 210 17.00 -25.42 9.72
CA LYS A 210 18.37 -25.06 10.09
C LYS A 210 19.24 -24.92 8.84
N VAL A 211 20.23 -24.06 8.94
CA VAL A 211 21.31 -24.03 7.97
C VAL A 211 21.96 -25.41 7.88
N GLY A 212 22.08 -25.95 6.68
CA GLY A 212 22.56 -27.30 6.39
C GLY A 212 21.45 -28.33 6.16
N ASP A 213 20.18 -28.05 6.52
CA ASP A 213 19.06 -28.91 6.10
C ASP A 213 18.98 -28.93 4.58
N THR A 214 18.50 -30.04 4.01
CA THR A 214 18.40 -30.20 2.57
C THR A 214 16.95 -30.10 2.13
N ALA A 215 16.61 -29.01 1.42
CA ALA A 215 15.28 -28.82 0.83
C ALA A 215 15.11 -29.65 -0.44
N VAL A 216 13.88 -30.14 -0.67
CA VAL A 216 13.50 -30.79 -1.92
C VAL A 216 12.75 -29.75 -2.78
N LEU A 217 13.29 -29.47 -3.97
CA LEU A 217 12.76 -28.47 -4.88
C LEU A 217 11.60 -29.02 -5.74
N PHE A 218 10.87 -28.11 -6.36
CA PHE A 218 9.73 -28.45 -7.22
C PHE A 218 10.13 -29.33 -8.42
N ASP A 219 11.32 -29.21 -8.95
CA ASP A 219 11.85 -30.03 -10.04
C ASP A 219 12.44 -31.39 -9.55
N GLY A 220 12.35 -31.66 -8.27
CA GLY A 220 12.86 -32.88 -7.63
C GLY A 220 14.35 -32.84 -7.31
N GLN A 221 15.04 -31.73 -7.53
CA GLN A 221 16.41 -31.54 -7.09
C GLN A 221 16.48 -31.31 -5.58
N GLU A 222 17.64 -31.50 -5.00
CA GLU A 222 17.94 -31.27 -3.59
C GLU A 222 18.91 -30.10 -3.47
N ALA A 223 18.65 -29.19 -2.51
CA ALA A 223 19.51 -28.04 -2.28
C ALA A 223 19.68 -27.76 -0.78
N PRO A 224 20.91 -27.47 -0.31
CA PRO A 224 21.16 -27.12 1.07
C PRO A 224 20.60 -25.72 1.39
N VAL A 225 19.98 -25.59 2.57
CA VAL A 225 19.64 -24.31 3.16
C VAL A 225 20.90 -23.63 3.68
N ILE A 226 21.21 -22.44 3.18
CA ILE A 226 22.45 -21.71 3.54
C ILE A 226 22.18 -20.54 4.49
N PHE A 227 20.93 -20.01 4.51
CA PHE A 227 20.50 -18.97 5.43
C PHE A 227 18.99 -19.03 5.64
N ILE A 228 18.54 -18.59 6.82
CA ILE A 228 17.13 -18.44 7.16
C ILE A 228 16.98 -17.06 7.79
N GLY A 229 16.44 -16.11 7.02
CA GLY A 229 16.10 -14.78 7.51
C GLY A 229 14.87 -14.83 8.38
N THR A 230 14.83 -14.08 9.47
CA THR A 230 13.65 -13.94 10.34
C THR A 230 13.28 -12.49 10.50
N ARG A 231 11.98 -12.20 10.55
CA ARG A 231 11.46 -10.86 10.76
C ARG A 231 10.19 -10.88 11.58
N HIS A 232 10.07 -9.98 12.55
CA HIS A 232 8.86 -9.78 13.34
C HIS A 232 8.19 -8.46 12.97
N VAL A 233 6.92 -8.50 12.57
CA VAL A 233 6.14 -7.32 12.15
C VAL A 233 4.96 -7.11 13.10
N ASP A 234 4.83 -5.91 13.67
CA ASP A 234 3.64 -5.47 14.41
C ASP A 234 2.60 -4.92 13.42
N LEU A 235 1.52 -5.66 13.22
CA LEU A 235 0.46 -5.33 12.27
C LEU A 235 -0.59 -4.36 12.85
N THR A 236 -0.56 -4.09 14.16
CA THR A 236 -1.56 -3.21 14.80
C THR A 236 -1.28 -1.74 14.56
N ARG A 237 -0.04 -1.41 14.23
CA ARG A 237 0.47 -0.04 14.07
C ARG A 237 0.83 0.30 12.62
N HIS A 238 0.59 -0.61 11.70
CA HIS A 238 1.00 -0.47 10.32
C HIS A 238 0.07 0.47 9.54
N ALA A 239 0.59 1.58 8.97
CA ALA A 239 -0.19 2.57 8.20
C ALA A 239 -0.81 1.97 6.94
N ARG A 240 -0.13 1.01 6.34
CA ARG A 240 -0.58 0.31 5.12
C ARG A 240 -0.72 -1.18 5.36
N PRO A 241 -1.77 -1.63 6.06
CA PRO A 241 -1.93 -3.05 6.41
C PRO A 241 -1.86 -3.98 5.21
N ARG A 242 -2.22 -3.51 4.01
CA ARG A 242 -2.16 -4.31 2.77
C ARG A 242 -0.74 -4.64 2.32
N LEU A 243 0.27 -3.90 2.76
CA LEU A 243 1.67 -4.20 2.42
C LEU A 243 2.30 -5.22 3.38
N ALA A 244 1.76 -5.35 4.60
CA ALA A 244 2.33 -6.19 5.65
C ALA A 244 1.48 -7.38 6.06
N ASN A 245 0.15 -7.24 5.99
CA ASN A 245 -0.77 -8.32 6.36
C ASN A 245 -0.59 -9.56 5.46
N PRO A 246 -0.49 -10.75 6.02
CA PRO A 246 -0.26 -11.95 5.22
C PRO A 246 -1.41 -12.25 4.27
N VAL A 247 -1.05 -12.72 3.09
CA VAL A 247 -1.99 -13.33 2.16
C VAL A 247 -2.21 -14.76 2.57
N ARG A 248 -3.47 -15.12 2.80
CA ARG A 248 -3.91 -16.49 3.10
C ARG A 248 -4.39 -17.18 1.85
N ILE A 249 -3.81 -18.31 1.56
CA ILE A 249 -4.15 -19.22 0.47
C ILE A 249 -4.63 -20.52 1.12
N PRO A 250 -5.95 -20.74 1.24
CA PRO A 250 -6.52 -21.93 1.87
C PRO A 250 -6.15 -23.21 1.16
N ALA A 251 -6.20 -24.31 1.91
CA ALA A 251 -6.00 -25.66 1.36
C ALA A 251 -6.84 -25.88 0.10
N GLY A 252 -6.19 -26.31 -0.97
CA GLY A 252 -6.84 -26.55 -2.27
C GLY A 252 -7.32 -25.30 -2.99
N ALA A 253 -6.90 -24.08 -2.64
CA ALA A 253 -7.36 -22.87 -3.32
C ALA A 253 -6.81 -22.76 -4.76
N LEU A 254 -5.56 -23.14 -4.98
CA LEU A 254 -4.90 -23.02 -6.29
C LEU A 254 -5.27 -24.17 -7.22
N ALA A 255 -5.24 -25.40 -6.70
CA ALA A 255 -5.63 -26.64 -7.39
C ALA A 255 -6.09 -27.68 -6.36
N ASP A 256 -6.56 -28.85 -6.80
CA ASP A 256 -6.96 -29.91 -5.87
C ASP A 256 -5.75 -30.42 -5.08
N GLY A 257 -5.83 -30.27 -3.74
CA GLY A 257 -4.74 -30.58 -2.83
C GLY A 257 -3.58 -29.56 -2.80
N ILE A 258 -3.71 -28.42 -3.47
CA ILE A 258 -2.69 -27.35 -3.51
C ILE A 258 -3.29 -26.01 -3.10
N PRO A 259 -2.79 -25.41 -1.98
CA PRO A 259 -1.91 -25.98 -0.95
C PRO A 259 -2.49 -27.20 -0.26
N ALA A 260 -1.65 -28.04 0.35
CA ALA A 260 -2.11 -29.18 1.16
C ALA A 260 -2.78 -28.72 2.48
N ARG A 261 -2.31 -27.61 3.04
CA ARG A 261 -2.84 -26.89 4.19
C ARG A 261 -2.88 -25.39 3.86
N ASP A 262 -3.53 -24.59 4.71
CA ASP A 262 -3.54 -23.15 4.54
C ASP A 262 -2.10 -22.60 4.55
N LEU A 263 -1.74 -21.87 3.50
CA LEU A 263 -0.45 -21.24 3.31
C LEU A 263 -0.59 -19.73 3.55
N LEU A 264 0.27 -19.17 4.40
CA LEU A 264 0.37 -17.75 4.68
C LEU A 264 1.70 -17.20 4.19
N LEU A 265 1.65 -16.14 3.40
CA LEU A 265 2.81 -15.50 2.80
C LEU A 265 2.76 -13.99 3.02
N SER A 266 3.92 -13.33 3.06
CA SER A 266 3.93 -11.87 2.88
C SER A 266 3.37 -11.53 1.48
N PRO A 267 2.81 -10.32 1.29
CA PRO A 267 2.14 -9.95 0.03
C PRO A 267 3.00 -10.16 -1.22
N ASP A 268 4.29 -9.91 -1.11
CA ASP A 268 5.23 -9.93 -2.24
C ASP A 268 5.92 -11.26 -2.48
N HIS A 269 5.72 -12.23 -1.59
CA HIS A 269 6.26 -13.58 -1.79
C HIS A 269 5.64 -14.22 -3.03
N ALA A 270 6.48 -14.62 -3.99
CA ALA A 270 5.97 -15.13 -5.25
C ALA A 270 5.79 -16.66 -5.24
N LEU A 271 4.66 -17.06 -5.81
CA LEU A 271 4.34 -18.46 -6.11
C LEU A 271 4.70 -18.79 -7.56
N PHE A 272 5.23 -19.97 -7.77
CA PHE A 272 5.53 -20.46 -9.10
C PHE A 272 4.30 -21.14 -9.72
N ILE A 273 3.69 -20.47 -10.70
CA ILE A 273 2.46 -20.89 -11.36
C ILE A 273 2.66 -20.75 -12.88
N ASP A 274 2.37 -21.80 -13.64
CA ASP A 274 2.45 -21.80 -15.12
C ASP A 274 3.81 -21.29 -15.65
N HIS A 275 4.90 -21.70 -15.00
CA HIS A 275 6.29 -21.33 -15.35
C HIS A 275 6.67 -19.86 -15.10
N VAL A 276 5.88 -19.12 -14.33
CA VAL A 276 6.18 -17.75 -13.90
C VAL A 276 6.07 -17.62 -12.39
N LEU A 277 6.75 -16.62 -11.82
CA LEU A 277 6.60 -16.21 -10.43
C LEU A 277 5.52 -15.13 -10.34
N VAL A 278 4.56 -15.30 -9.44
CA VAL A 278 3.45 -14.35 -9.23
C VAL A 278 3.36 -13.99 -7.75
N PRO A 279 3.52 -12.72 -7.36
CA PRO A 279 3.36 -12.29 -5.98
C PRO A 279 1.99 -12.68 -5.41
N ALA A 280 1.95 -13.13 -4.16
CA ALA A 280 0.72 -13.56 -3.50
C ALA A 280 -0.37 -12.46 -3.48
N LYS A 281 0.04 -11.18 -3.32
CA LYS A 281 -0.86 -10.03 -3.39
C LYS A 281 -1.63 -9.93 -4.71
N ASP A 282 -1.03 -10.37 -5.81
CA ASP A 282 -1.63 -10.31 -7.13
C ASP A 282 -2.63 -11.44 -7.40
N LEU A 283 -2.67 -12.44 -6.52
CA LEU A 283 -3.62 -13.55 -6.56
C LEU A 283 -4.84 -13.33 -5.63
N VAL A 284 -4.84 -12.27 -4.80
CA VAL A 284 -5.97 -11.98 -3.91
C VAL A 284 -7.23 -11.76 -4.73
N ASP A 285 -8.26 -12.57 -4.45
CA ASP A 285 -9.56 -12.54 -5.10
C ASP A 285 -10.71 -12.19 -4.14
N GLY A 286 -10.40 -11.94 -2.86
CA GLY A 286 -11.36 -11.55 -1.83
C GLY A 286 -12.27 -12.68 -1.33
N VAL A 287 -12.13 -13.92 -1.82
CA VAL A 287 -12.96 -15.05 -1.40
C VAL A 287 -12.21 -16.35 -1.18
N MET A 288 -11.40 -16.78 -2.14
CA MET A 288 -10.57 -17.98 -2.02
C MET A 288 -9.20 -17.62 -1.46
N ILE A 289 -8.60 -16.57 -2.00
CA ILE A 289 -7.31 -16.04 -1.59
C ILE A 289 -7.58 -14.65 -1.00
N THR A 290 -7.25 -14.49 0.28
CA THR A 290 -7.60 -13.27 1.02
C THR A 290 -6.42 -12.74 1.79
N GLN A 291 -6.45 -11.47 2.11
CA GLN A 291 -5.49 -10.88 3.03
C GLN A 291 -6.04 -10.90 4.45
N GLU A 292 -5.28 -11.40 5.42
CA GLU A 292 -5.70 -11.46 6.82
C GLU A 292 -5.47 -10.09 7.48
N THR A 293 -6.54 -9.48 8.00
CA THR A 293 -6.49 -8.14 8.62
C THR A 293 -6.69 -8.14 10.13
N SER A 294 -6.79 -9.32 10.75
CA SER A 294 -7.14 -9.47 12.18
C SER A 294 -5.97 -9.82 13.09
N ARG A 295 -4.77 -10.00 12.56
CA ARG A 295 -3.59 -10.33 13.34
C ARG A 295 -2.99 -9.08 13.97
N ALA A 296 -2.56 -9.20 15.24
CA ALA A 296 -1.83 -8.14 15.91
C ALA A 296 -0.35 -8.09 15.50
N SER A 297 0.25 -9.24 15.21
CA SER A 297 1.63 -9.33 14.75
C SER A 297 1.85 -10.61 13.96
N ILE A 298 2.94 -10.68 13.22
CA ILE A 298 3.35 -11.85 12.47
C ILE A 298 4.87 -12.02 12.55
N ARG A 299 5.33 -13.27 12.50
CA ARG A 299 6.74 -13.59 12.29
C ARG A 299 6.90 -14.18 10.91
N TYR A 300 7.75 -13.58 10.13
CA TYR A 300 8.09 -13.97 8.79
C TYR A 300 9.45 -14.65 8.73
N TYR A 301 9.62 -15.56 7.77
CA TYR A 301 10.82 -16.30 7.49
C TYR A 301 11.11 -16.35 6.00
N HIS A 302 12.38 -16.27 5.64
CA HIS A 302 12.80 -16.49 4.26
C HIS A 302 13.93 -17.50 4.20
N VAL A 303 13.81 -18.48 3.29
CA VAL A 303 14.75 -19.60 3.16
C VAL A 303 15.64 -19.35 1.95
N GLU A 304 16.93 -19.23 2.20
CA GLU A 304 17.96 -19.06 1.15
C GLU A 304 18.64 -20.38 0.86
N LEU A 305 18.82 -20.64 -0.43
CA LEU A 305 19.55 -21.75 -1.00
C LEU A 305 20.81 -21.24 -1.69
N GLU A 306 21.75 -22.14 -2.03
CA GLU A 306 22.95 -21.78 -2.78
C GLU A 306 22.63 -21.10 -4.13
N HIS A 307 21.53 -21.49 -4.74
CA HIS A 307 20.97 -20.87 -5.95
C HIS A 307 19.48 -20.63 -5.78
N HIS A 308 18.96 -19.58 -6.41
CA HIS A 308 17.53 -19.32 -6.39
C HIS A 308 16.75 -20.51 -6.95
N GLY A 309 15.83 -21.05 -6.16
CA GLY A 309 15.09 -22.27 -6.47
C GLY A 309 13.60 -22.16 -6.13
N ILE A 310 12.84 -23.16 -6.53
CA ILE A 310 11.42 -23.26 -6.19
C ILE A 310 11.26 -24.30 -5.10
N LEU A 311 10.98 -23.84 -3.90
CA LEU A 311 10.65 -24.65 -2.72
C LEU A 311 9.24 -25.23 -2.84
N LEU A 312 8.94 -26.26 -2.05
CA LEU A 312 7.59 -26.77 -1.83
C LEU A 312 7.13 -26.38 -0.42
N ALA A 313 6.31 -25.32 -0.35
CA ALA A 313 5.74 -24.79 0.88
C ALA A 313 4.27 -25.23 0.99
N GLU A 314 3.93 -26.04 2.00
CA GLU A 314 2.61 -26.70 2.11
C GLU A 314 2.22 -27.44 0.79
N GLY A 315 3.21 -28.03 0.12
CA GLY A 315 3.07 -28.66 -1.18
C GLY A 315 2.87 -27.69 -2.36
N THR A 316 3.00 -26.37 -2.13
CA THR A 316 2.85 -25.34 -3.14
C THR A 316 4.22 -24.86 -3.60
N PRO A 317 4.47 -24.78 -4.94
CA PRO A 317 5.70 -24.22 -5.46
C PRO A 317 5.81 -22.72 -5.13
N ALA A 318 6.85 -22.32 -4.40
CA ALA A 318 7.12 -20.95 -4.00
C ALA A 318 8.61 -20.63 -4.10
N GLU A 319 8.97 -19.37 -4.34
CA GLU A 319 10.37 -18.98 -4.48
C GLU A 319 11.17 -19.15 -3.19
N SER A 320 12.46 -19.49 -3.31
CA SER A 320 13.44 -19.32 -2.23
C SER A 320 13.91 -17.86 -2.20
N PHE A 321 14.68 -17.49 -1.17
CA PHE A 321 15.29 -16.18 -1.11
C PHE A 321 16.37 -16.04 -2.21
N LEU A 322 16.18 -15.04 -3.06
CA LEU A 322 17.20 -14.62 -4.02
C LEU A 322 18.06 -13.56 -3.32
N ASN A 323 19.18 -14.00 -2.76
CA ASN A 323 20.11 -13.08 -2.12
C ASN A 323 20.82 -12.24 -3.19
N LEU A 324 20.51 -10.98 -3.20
CA LEU A 324 21.18 -9.98 -4.00
C LEU A 324 22.00 -9.02 -3.11
N GLY A 325 22.40 -9.47 -1.90
CA GLY A 325 23.17 -8.73 -0.89
C GLY A 325 22.33 -8.05 0.19
N HIS A 326 21.05 -8.38 0.36
CA HIS A 326 20.12 -7.71 1.28
C HIS A 326 19.72 -8.56 2.51
N ARG A 327 20.59 -9.45 2.98
CA ARG A 327 20.33 -10.18 4.23
C ARG A 327 20.20 -9.27 5.45
N GLY A 328 20.80 -8.06 5.40
CA GLY A 328 20.73 -7.09 6.49
C GLY A 328 19.32 -6.60 6.86
N VAL A 329 18.29 -6.88 6.03
CA VAL A 329 16.88 -6.58 6.34
C VAL A 329 16.26 -7.54 7.36
N PHE A 330 16.94 -8.64 7.72
CA PHE A 330 16.42 -9.63 8.67
C PHE A 330 16.90 -9.37 10.08
N ASP A 331 16.03 -9.55 11.07
CA ASP A 331 16.31 -9.36 12.50
C ASP A 331 17.50 -10.16 13.01
N ASN A 332 17.86 -11.26 12.34
CA ASN A 332 18.92 -12.19 12.72
C ASN A 332 20.15 -12.10 11.82
N SER A 333 20.30 -11.03 11.04
CA SER A 333 21.48 -10.80 10.23
C SER A 333 22.39 -9.76 10.87
N ASP A 334 23.68 -10.10 11.00
CA ASP A 334 24.76 -9.16 11.38
C ASP A 334 25.46 -8.57 10.14
N GLU A 335 25.00 -8.92 8.95
CA GLU A 335 25.61 -8.46 7.70
C GLU A 335 25.17 -7.02 7.41
N PRO A 336 26.10 -6.11 7.02
CA PRO A 336 25.69 -4.84 6.47
C PRO A 336 24.94 -5.09 5.14
N VAL A 337 23.91 -4.33 4.91
CA VAL A 337 23.24 -4.33 3.60
C VAL A 337 24.23 -3.75 2.59
N ILE A 338 24.78 -4.58 1.70
CA ILE A 338 25.72 -4.16 0.64
C ILE A 338 25.11 -4.64 -0.68
N LEU A 339 24.79 -3.69 -1.57
CA LEU A 339 24.10 -4.09 -2.78
C LEU A 339 24.44 -3.21 -3.99
N HIS A 340 24.38 -3.84 -5.16
CA HIS A 340 24.47 -3.22 -6.47
C HIS A 340 23.17 -3.44 -7.24
N PRO A 341 22.24 -2.49 -7.30
CA PRO A 341 20.90 -2.67 -7.89
C PRO A 341 20.91 -2.85 -9.41
N GLU A 342 21.82 -2.18 -10.08
CA GLU A 342 22.06 -2.43 -11.51
C GLU A 342 22.35 -3.91 -11.79
N LEU A 343 22.91 -4.61 -10.79
CA LEU A 343 23.08 -6.07 -10.81
C LEU A 343 21.84 -6.83 -10.36
N MET A 344 20.92 -6.22 -9.59
CA MET A 344 19.80 -6.95 -9.00
C MET A 344 18.72 -7.33 -10.01
N MET A 345 18.21 -6.40 -10.80
CA MET A 345 17.23 -6.73 -11.84
C MET A 345 17.88 -7.54 -12.96
N ALA A 346 19.10 -7.17 -13.36
CA ALA A 346 19.89 -7.99 -14.26
C ALA A 346 20.23 -9.35 -13.63
N ALA A 347 20.57 -9.40 -12.34
CA ALA A 347 20.82 -10.64 -11.61
C ALA A 347 19.52 -11.43 -11.39
N ARG A 348 18.38 -10.81 -11.08
CA ARG A 348 17.09 -11.49 -11.02
C ARG A 348 16.68 -12.04 -12.39
N ALA A 349 16.93 -11.31 -13.47
CA ALA A 349 16.70 -11.79 -14.82
C ALA A 349 17.65 -12.93 -15.23
N ILE A 350 18.88 -12.96 -14.68
CA ILE A 350 19.91 -13.96 -15.00
C ILE A 350 19.93 -15.10 -13.98
N GLN A 351 19.77 -14.81 -12.69
CA GLN A 351 19.87 -15.75 -11.56
C GLN A 351 18.51 -16.19 -11.04
N GLY A 352 17.42 -15.46 -11.38
CA GLY A 352 16.07 -15.85 -11.02
C GLY A 352 15.66 -17.12 -11.73
N VAL A 353 15.06 -18.05 -10.99
CA VAL A 353 14.64 -19.38 -11.50
C VAL A 353 13.51 -19.28 -12.53
N ALA A 354 12.72 -18.18 -12.53
CA ALA A 354 11.63 -17.92 -13.47
C ALA A 354 11.30 -16.41 -13.55
N PRO A 355 10.64 -15.96 -14.64
CA PRO A 355 10.21 -14.58 -14.78
C PRO A 355 9.19 -14.18 -13.71
N LEU A 356 9.35 -13.00 -13.09
CA LEU A 356 8.36 -12.39 -12.21
C LEU A 356 7.27 -11.68 -13.03
N VAL A 357 6.00 -11.95 -12.73
CA VAL A 357 4.84 -11.40 -13.44
C VAL A 357 3.90 -10.72 -12.45
N THR A 358 3.76 -9.40 -12.56
CA THR A 358 2.87 -8.55 -11.74
C THR A 358 1.70 -7.98 -12.54
N GLY A 359 1.61 -8.31 -13.85
CA GLY A 359 0.56 -7.79 -14.74
C GLY A 359 0.47 -8.53 -16.08
N GLY A 360 -0.31 -7.97 -16.98
CA GLY A 360 -0.44 -8.47 -18.35
C GLY A 360 -1.26 -9.75 -18.51
N ALA A 361 -1.17 -10.35 -19.72
CA ALA A 361 -2.04 -11.48 -20.12
C ALA A 361 -1.79 -12.75 -19.28
N ALA A 362 -0.55 -13.00 -18.86
CA ALA A 362 -0.22 -14.18 -18.07
C ALA A 362 -0.89 -14.13 -16.68
N LEU A 363 -0.77 -13.02 -15.96
CA LEU A 363 -1.44 -12.84 -14.67
C LEU A 363 -2.97 -12.89 -14.83
N ALA A 364 -3.53 -12.24 -15.84
CA ALA A 364 -4.96 -12.25 -16.12
C ALA A 364 -5.49 -13.69 -16.35
N ALA A 365 -4.74 -14.52 -17.09
CA ALA A 365 -5.10 -15.93 -17.31
C ALA A 365 -5.08 -16.75 -16.02
N ILE A 366 -4.07 -16.57 -15.16
CA ILE A 366 -3.98 -17.24 -13.86
C ILE A 366 -5.16 -16.82 -12.98
N ARG A 367 -5.44 -15.54 -12.86
CA ARG A 367 -6.55 -14.99 -12.07
C ARG A 367 -7.91 -15.46 -12.60
N ALA A 368 -8.10 -15.52 -13.93
CA ALA A 368 -9.33 -16.03 -14.54
C ALA A 368 -9.58 -17.51 -14.16
N ARG A 369 -8.52 -18.34 -14.10
CA ARG A 369 -8.62 -19.72 -13.65
C ARG A 369 -9.02 -19.84 -12.17
N LEU A 370 -8.41 -19.01 -11.30
CA LEU A 370 -8.77 -18.97 -9.88
C LEU A 370 -10.20 -18.47 -9.67
N HIS A 371 -10.62 -17.45 -10.39
CA HIS A 371 -12.01 -16.96 -10.38
C HIS A 371 -13.00 -18.04 -10.83
N ALA A 372 -12.70 -18.75 -11.93
CA ALA A 372 -13.51 -19.86 -12.38
C ALA A 372 -13.62 -20.97 -11.31
N ARG A 373 -12.52 -21.22 -10.57
CA ARG A 373 -12.50 -22.18 -9.46
C ARG A 373 -13.42 -21.72 -8.30
N ALA A 374 -13.44 -20.45 -7.95
CA ALA A 374 -14.38 -19.90 -6.97
C ALA A 374 -15.84 -20.08 -7.43
N LEU A 375 -16.14 -19.81 -8.70
CA LEU A 375 -17.46 -20.02 -9.28
C LEU A 375 -17.88 -21.52 -9.25
N MET A 376 -16.97 -22.45 -9.57
CA MET A 376 -17.22 -23.89 -9.49
C MET A 376 -17.51 -24.36 -8.06
N ARG A 377 -16.93 -23.70 -7.04
CA ARG A 377 -17.23 -23.95 -5.62
C ARG A 377 -18.54 -23.32 -5.15
N GLY A 378 -19.30 -22.69 -6.05
CA GLY A 378 -20.63 -22.14 -5.78
C GLY A 378 -20.65 -20.69 -5.35
N TYR A 379 -19.50 -20.01 -5.28
CA TYR A 379 -19.46 -18.57 -5.05
C TYR A 379 -20.04 -17.81 -6.24
N ARG A 380 -20.61 -16.63 -5.99
CA ARG A 380 -21.17 -15.74 -7.02
C ARG A 380 -20.84 -14.29 -6.68
N VAL A 381 -20.51 -13.50 -7.70
CA VAL A 381 -20.37 -12.03 -7.54
C VAL A 381 -21.76 -11.41 -7.69
N VAL A 382 -22.17 -10.64 -6.68
CA VAL A 382 -23.48 -9.97 -6.63
C VAL A 382 -23.29 -8.49 -6.25
N ASP A 383 -24.28 -7.68 -6.62
CA ASP A 383 -24.32 -6.29 -6.14
C ASP A 383 -24.66 -6.27 -4.65
N ALA A 384 -24.00 -5.37 -3.91
CA ALA A 384 -24.22 -5.14 -2.47
C ALA A 384 -24.78 -3.71 -2.27
N PRO A 385 -26.09 -3.49 -2.56
CA PRO A 385 -26.67 -2.14 -2.57
C PRO A 385 -27.00 -1.64 -1.15
N ASN A 386 -26.15 -1.93 -0.16
CA ASN A 386 -26.33 -1.44 1.21
C ASN A 386 -25.93 0.03 1.26
N ILE A 387 -26.94 0.88 1.56
CA ILE A 387 -26.71 2.32 1.69
C ILE A 387 -27.60 2.89 2.81
N ALA A 388 -27.01 3.67 3.70
CA ALA A 388 -27.70 4.36 4.76
C ALA A 388 -26.96 5.67 5.12
N LEU A 389 -27.57 6.53 5.90
CA LEU A 389 -26.89 7.65 6.53
C LEU A 389 -26.78 7.42 8.04
N THR A 390 -25.65 7.82 8.62
CA THR A 390 -25.55 7.97 10.08
C THR A 390 -25.50 9.45 10.42
N VAL A 391 -26.45 9.91 11.24
CA VAL A 391 -26.52 11.28 11.77
C VAL A 391 -26.38 11.20 13.30
N GLY A 392 -25.24 11.59 13.83
CA GLY A 392 -24.89 11.33 15.22
C GLY A 392 -24.89 9.81 15.51
N LYS A 393 -25.75 9.35 16.41
CA LYS A 393 -25.91 7.91 16.74
C LYS A 393 -27.07 7.23 15.99
N ARG A 394 -27.75 7.92 15.09
CA ARG A 394 -28.96 7.42 14.41
C ARG A 394 -28.62 6.95 13.01
N VAL A 395 -28.98 5.73 12.67
CA VAL A 395 -28.92 5.21 11.30
C VAL A 395 -30.24 5.53 10.60
N ILE A 396 -30.18 6.13 9.42
CA ILE A 396 -31.31 6.57 8.61
C ILE A 396 -31.29 5.77 7.32
N ALA A 397 -32.32 4.96 7.12
CA ALA A 397 -32.52 4.25 5.84
C ALA A 397 -33.07 5.23 4.78
N PRO A 398 -32.88 4.94 3.48
CA PRO A 398 -33.51 5.68 2.41
C PRO A 398 -35.04 5.65 2.52
N VAL A 399 -35.68 6.79 2.26
CA VAL A 399 -37.15 6.85 2.14
C VAL A 399 -37.64 6.51 0.74
N SER A 400 -36.76 6.58 -0.24
CA SER A 400 -37.03 6.19 -1.63
C SER A 400 -35.76 5.73 -2.32
N VAL A 401 -35.88 4.65 -3.12
CA VAL A 401 -34.87 4.16 -4.05
C VAL A 401 -35.57 3.91 -5.38
N ALA A 402 -35.40 4.80 -6.35
CA ALA A 402 -36.05 4.68 -7.64
C ALA A 402 -35.17 5.26 -8.77
N GLY A 403 -34.99 4.51 -9.86
CA GLY A 403 -34.26 4.94 -11.05
C GLY A 403 -32.80 5.34 -10.76
N GLY A 404 -32.13 4.70 -9.82
CA GLY A 404 -30.76 5.03 -9.39
C GLY A 404 -30.69 6.26 -8.49
N VAL A 405 -31.81 6.91 -8.16
CA VAL A 405 -31.88 8.01 -7.20
C VAL A 405 -32.28 7.49 -5.83
N ILE A 406 -31.47 7.80 -4.84
CA ILE A 406 -31.66 7.41 -3.44
C ILE A 406 -31.94 8.67 -2.64
N THR A 407 -33.07 8.70 -1.95
CA THR A 407 -33.48 9.87 -1.18
C THR A 407 -33.55 9.52 0.30
N PHE A 408 -32.96 10.39 1.13
CA PHE A 408 -33.00 10.32 2.57
C PHE A 408 -33.79 11.50 3.15
N ALA A 409 -34.60 11.24 4.18
CA ALA A 409 -35.17 12.28 5.01
C ALA A 409 -34.18 12.66 6.12
N LEU A 410 -33.81 13.93 6.17
CA LEU A 410 -32.83 14.43 7.14
C LEU A 410 -33.54 14.97 8.40
N PRO A 411 -32.98 14.72 9.60
CA PRO A 411 -33.41 15.40 10.81
C PRO A 411 -33.24 16.93 10.68
N GLN A 412 -34.16 17.71 11.21
CA GLN A 412 -34.24 19.16 11.00
C GLN A 412 -32.99 19.93 11.51
N ASP A 413 -32.31 19.39 12.49
CA ASP A 413 -31.12 19.94 13.13
C ASP A 413 -29.81 19.36 12.59
N ALA A 414 -29.90 18.39 11.68
CA ALA A 414 -28.72 17.77 11.10
C ALA A 414 -27.93 18.74 10.21
N ARG A 415 -26.62 18.73 10.38
CA ARG A 415 -25.67 19.52 9.58
C ARG A 415 -24.62 18.67 8.90
N SER A 416 -24.46 17.42 9.36
CA SER A 416 -23.51 16.45 8.83
C SER A 416 -24.07 15.04 8.97
N ALA A 417 -23.53 14.14 8.15
CA ALA A 417 -23.80 12.71 8.22
C ALA A 417 -22.57 11.93 7.73
N VAL A 418 -22.60 10.62 7.95
CA VAL A 418 -21.72 9.68 7.26
C VAL A 418 -22.61 8.83 6.36
N LEU A 419 -22.31 8.81 5.06
CA LEU A 419 -22.89 7.87 4.12
C LEU A 419 -22.28 6.51 4.41
N LEU A 420 -23.06 5.56 4.86
CA LEU A 420 -22.65 4.18 5.05
C LEU A 420 -22.89 3.42 3.76
N THR A 421 -21.87 2.74 3.28
CA THR A 421 -21.92 1.86 2.12
C THR A 421 -20.91 0.75 2.31
N ASP A 422 -21.16 -0.40 1.71
CA ASP A 422 -20.12 -1.42 1.54
C ASP A 422 -19.03 -0.88 0.61
N ALA A 423 -17.89 -1.54 0.64
CA ALA A 423 -16.78 -1.22 -0.24
C ALA A 423 -16.22 -2.50 -0.86
N PHE A 424 -15.61 -2.38 -2.04
CA PHE A 424 -15.01 -3.47 -2.77
C PHE A 424 -13.78 -3.01 -3.53
N ILE A 425 -12.98 -3.96 -3.97
CA ILE A 425 -11.84 -3.74 -4.86
C ILE A 425 -12.15 -4.45 -6.17
N PRO A 426 -12.27 -3.71 -7.29
CA PRO A 426 -12.60 -4.30 -8.58
C PRO A 426 -11.69 -5.46 -8.97
N ALA A 427 -10.37 -5.32 -8.74
CA ALA A 427 -9.41 -6.35 -9.04
C ALA A 427 -9.63 -7.67 -8.24
N GLU A 428 -10.30 -7.66 -7.09
CA GLU A 428 -10.61 -8.86 -6.31
C GLU A 428 -11.85 -9.60 -6.81
N LEU A 429 -12.66 -8.97 -7.66
CA LEU A 429 -13.93 -9.52 -8.15
C LEU A 429 -13.92 -9.79 -9.66
N ASP A 430 -13.07 -9.11 -10.40
CA ASP A 430 -12.90 -9.26 -11.85
C ASP A 430 -11.43 -9.58 -12.15
N PRO A 431 -11.13 -10.79 -12.68
CA PRO A 431 -9.76 -11.19 -12.96
C PRO A 431 -9.06 -10.35 -14.03
N PHE A 432 -9.82 -9.59 -14.83
CA PHE A 432 -9.29 -8.72 -15.88
C PHE A 432 -9.16 -7.27 -15.44
N SER A 433 -9.67 -6.91 -14.26
CA SER A 433 -9.51 -5.55 -13.71
C SER A 433 -8.13 -5.38 -13.07
N ALA A 434 -7.47 -4.27 -13.40
CA ALA A 434 -6.27 -3.81 -12.70
C ALA A 434 -6.59 -2.80 -11.58
N ASP A 435 -7.86 -2.40 -11.40
CA ASP A 435 -8.26 -1.40 -10.42
C ASP A 435 -8.24 -1.99 -9.01
N ARG A 436 -7.28 -1.53 -8.21
CA ARG A 436 -7.09 -1.92 -6.80
C ARG A 436 -7.62 -0.90 -5.80
N ARG A 437 -8.26 0.17 -6.29
CA ARG A 437 -8.89 1.16 -5.40
C ARG A 437 -10.00 0.51 -4.58
N THR A 438 -10.13 0.91 -3.32
CA THR A 438 -11.30 0.57 -2.51
C THR A 438 -12.45 1.48 -2.93
N LEU A 439 -13.49 0.95 -3.58
CA LEU A 439 -14.62 1.68 -4.12
C LEU A 439 -15.88 1.41 -3.29
N GLY A 440 -16.58 2.47 -2.92
CA GLY A 440 -17.92 2.42 -2.32
C GLY A 440 -19.01 2.54 -3.39
N VAL A 441 -19.72 3.66 -3.43
CA VAL A 441 -20.74 3.99 -4.45
C VAL A 441 -20.22 5.05 -5.40
N ALA A 442 -20.60 4.95 -6.68
CA ALA A 442 -20.35 6.00 -7.68
C ALA A 442 -21.53 6.99 -7.69
N ILE A 443 -21.26 8.23 -7.35
CA ILE A 443 -22.24 9.32 -7.24
C ILE A 443 -22.10 10.24 -8.46
N ALA A 444 -23.13 10.29 -9.30
CA ALA A 444 -23.18 11.19 -10.46
C ALA A 444 -23.73 12.56 -10.09
N ASP A 445 -24.80 12.61 -9.29
CA ASP A 445 -25.43 13.87 -8.87
C ASP A 445 -25.83 13.83 -7.40
N VAL A 446 -25.82 15.00 -6.80
CA VAL A 446 -26.30 15.24 -5.44
C VAL A 446 -27.31 16.36 -5.43
N MET A 447 -28.42 16.18 -4.72
CA MET A 447 -29.43 17.21 -4.50
C MET A 447 -29.73 17.36 -3.01
N VAL A 448 -29.81 18.61 -2.55
CA VAL A 448 -30.25 18.97 -1.20
C VAL A 448 -31.55 19.78 -1.31
N ASP A 449 -32.64 19.31 -0.72
CA ASP A 449 -33.99 19.88 -0.84
C ASP A 449 -34.40 20.11 -2.30
N GLY A 450 -34.08 19.15 -3.18
CA GLY A 450 -34.38 19.18 -4.61
C GLY A 450 -33.52 20.16 -5.42
N LYS A 451 -32.52 20.80 -4.83
CA LYS A 451 -31.59 21.70 -5.50
C LYS A 451 -30.26 20.97 -5.78
N PRO A 452 -29.70 21.08 -7.00
CA PRO A 452 -28.40 20.52 -7.30
C PRO A 452 -27.30 21.06 -6.37
N ALA A 453 -26.40 20.19 -5.96
CA ALA A 453 -25.22 20.54 -5.20
C ALA A 453 -23.99 19.80 -5.74
N HIS A 454 -22.82 20.42 -5.63
CA HIS A 454 -21.59 19.79 -6.04
C HIS A 454 -21.16 18.72 -5.03
N THR A 455 -20.80 17.53 -5.51
CA THR A 455 -20.34 16.41 -4.66
C THR A 455 -19.18 16.85 -3.75
N ASN A 456 -18.15 17.48 -4.30
CA ASN A 456 -16.97 17.96 -3.56
C ASN A 456 -17.28 19.12 -2.58
N ALA A 457 -18.44 19.77 -2.68
CA ALA A 457 -18.86 20.81 -1.74
C ALA A 457 -19.60 20.25 -0.52
N LEU A 458 -20.08 19.00 -0.60
CA LEU A 458 -20.84 18.33 0.45
C LEU A 458 -20.03 17.22 1.10
N PHE A 459 -19.34 16.41 0.32
CA PHE A 459 -18.54 15.30 0.81
C PHE A 459 -17.14 15.76 1.21
N ASN A 460 -16.57 15.10 2.21
CA ASN A 460 -15.16 15.29 2.54
C ASN A 460 -14.32 14.75 1.36
N PRO A 461 -13.43 15.56 0.75
CA PRO A 461 -12.61 15.13 -0.36
C PRO A 461 -11.74 13.90 -0.07
N ALA A 462 -11.27 13.74 1.17
CA ALA A 462 -10.49 12.57 1.60
C ALA A 462 -11.27 11.24 1.50
N ASP A 463 -12.60 11.28 1.51
CA ASP A 463 -13.46 10.10 1.41
C ASP A 463 -13.89 9.80 -0.04
N LEU A 464 -13.37 10.57 -1.00
CA LEU A 464 -13.67 10.45 -2.43
C LEU A 464 -12.41 10.06 -3.22
N HIS A 465 -12.62 9.36 -4.32
CA HIS A 465 -11.58 9.22 -5.34
C HIS A 465 -11.62 10.43 -6.29
N SER A 466 -10.45 10.89 -6.72
CA SER A 466 -10.36 11.86 -7.81
C SER A 466 -10.99 11.28 -9.07
N HIS A 467 -11.61 12.14 -9.88
CA HIS A 467 -12.11 11.74 -11.20
C HIS A 467 -10.95 11.34 -12.09
N GLY A 468 -11.04 10.14 -12.67
CA GLY A 468 -10.22 9.80 -13.82
C GLY A 468 -10.74 10.49 -15.09
N ASP A 469 -9.89 10.61 -16.10
CA ASP A 469 -10.27 11.16 -17.39
C ASP A 469 -11.45 10.36 -17.99
N GLY A 470 -12.58 11.04 -18.22
CA GLY A 470 -13.80 10.43 -18.75
C GLY A 470 -14.78 9.84 -17.75
N GLU A 471 -14.50 9.85 -16.45
CA GLU A 471 -15.45 9.42 -15.42
C GLU A 471 -16.56 10.47 -15.25
N THR A 472 -17.83 10.01 -15.28
CA THR A 472 -19.02 10.87 -15.10
C THR A 472 -19.58 10.84 -13.68
N ALA A 473 -18.97 10.10 -12.79
CA ALA A 473 -19.38 9.94 -11.41
C ALA A 473 -18.18 9.86 -10.47
N THR A 474 -18.33 10.34 -9.25
CA THR A 474 -17.30 10.28 -8.20
C THR A 474 -17.50 9.04 -7.35
N TRP A 475 -16.49 8.20 -7.22
CA TRP A 475 -16.50 7.06 -6.32
C TRP A 475 -16.16 7.48 -4.89
N THR A 476 -16.94 6.99 -3.91
CA THR A 476 -16.52 7.04 -2.50
C THR A 476 -15.49 5.95 -2.21
N ARG A 477 -14.65 6.17 -1.19
CA ARG A 477 -13.66 5.16 -0.72
C ARG A 477 -14.26 4.10 0.22
N GLY A 478 -15.59 4.05 0.34
CA GLY A 478 -16.39 3.31 1.31
C GLY A 478 -17.31 4.28 2.03
N PRO A 479 -17.50 4.18 3.35
CA PRO A 479 -18.22 5.17 4.13
C PRO A 479 -17.65 6.57 3.94
N ALA A 480 -18.51 7.57 3.69
CA ALA A 480 -18.08 8.92 3.33
C ALA A 480 -18.78 9.98 4.17
N ARG A 481 -17.99 10.89 4.73
CA ARG A 481 -18.47 12.02 5.53
C ARG A 481 -19.02 13.09 4.60
N LEU A 482 -20.13 13.69 5.00
CA LEU A 482 -20.73 14.80 4.29
C LEU A 482 -21.31 15.83 5.26
N ALA A 483 -21.29 17.09 4.83
CA ALA A 483 -21.80 18.21 5.61
C ALA A 483 -22.55 19.20 4.70
N TRP A 484 -23.56 19.88 5.26
CA TRP A 484 -24.36 20.89 4.57
C TRP A 484 -24.72 22.05 5.48
N ARG A 485 -25.10 23.17 4.90
CA ARG A 485 -25.63 24.30 5.67
C ARG A 485 -27.00 23.92 6.22
N GLY A 486 -27.21 24.13 7.52
CA GLY A 486 -28.35 23.59 8.29
C GLY A 486 -29.73 23.95 7.73
N GLY A 487 -30.72 23.14 8.13
CA GLY A 487 -32.12 23.26 7.74
C GLY A 487 -32.54 22.39 6.57
N ALA A 488 -31.65 21.63 5.98
CA ALA A 488 -31.98 20.68 4.91
C ALA A 488 -32.91 19.58 5.43
N ARG A 489 -33.89 19.18 4.64
CA ARG A 489 -34.87 18.12 4.95
C ARG A 489 -34.68 16.86 4.13
N THR A 490 -34.07 16.99 2.95
CA THR A 490 -33.84 15.85 2.07
C THR A 490 -32.46 15.90 1.44
N LEU A 491 -31.84 14.72 1.33
CA LEU A 491 -30.64 14.48 0.52
C LEU A 491 -31.00 13.43 -0.51
N SER A 492 -30.75 13.71 -1.79
CA SER A 492 -30.90 12.74 -2.85
C SER A 492 -29.57 12.56 -3.58
N LEU A 493 -29.19 11.30 -3.80
CA LEU A 493 -27.97 10.89 -4.49
C LEU A 493 -28.36 10.10 -5.75
N ARG A 494 -27.81 10.47 -6.90
CA ARG A 494 -27.90 9.62 -8.09
C ARG A 494 -26.69 8.70 -8.13
N VAL A 495 -26.92 7.44 -7.82
CA VAL A 495 -25.90 6.39 -7.80
C VAL A 495 -25.91 5.65 -9.13
N THR A 496 -24.74 5.58 -9.78
CA THR A 496 -24.54 4.92 -11.08
C THR A 496 -23.69 3.67 -10.98
N GLY A 497 -22.99 3.47 -9.86
CA GLY A 497 -22.20 2.28 -9.58
C GLY A 497 -22.38 1.83 -8.12
N TRP A 498 -22.48 0.53 -7.93
CA TRP A 498 -22.68 -0.10 -6.64
C TRP A 498 -21.49 -0.94 -6.24
N PRO A 499 -21.23 -1.09 -4.94
CA PRO A 499 -20.33 -2.10 -4.44
C PRO A 499 -20.78 -3.48 -4.87
N LYS A 500 -19.81 -4.37 -5.08
CA LYS A 500 -20.04 -5.77 -5.36
C LYS A 500 -19.38 -6.62 -4.28
N CYS A 501 -19.90 -7.81 -4.06
CA CYS A 501 -19.29 -8.76 -3.13
C CYS A 501 -19.43 -10.19 -3.61
N TRP A 502 -18.59 -11.05 -3.06
CA TRP A 502 -18.78 -12.48 -3.18
C TRP A 502 -19.91 -12.96 -2.27
N GLN A 503 -20.85 -13.67 -2.84
CA GLN A 503 -21.85 -14.43 -2.11
C GLN A 503 -21.39 -15.88 -1.98
N ALA A 504 -21.29 -16.35 -0.74
CA ALA A 504 -20.98 -17.75 -0.47
C ALA A 504 -22.12 -18.69 -0.94
N PRO A 505 -21.80 -19.93 -1.31
CA PRO A 505 -22.83 -20.94 -1.59
C PRO A 505 -23.73 -21.13 -0.37
N ALA A 506 -25.02 -21.33 -0.62
CA ALA A 506 -25.95 -21.71 0.45
C ALA A 506 -25.40 -22.97 1.14
N LYS A 507 -25.28 -22.96 2.47
CA LYS A 507 -24.92 -24.18 3.19
C LYS A 507 -25.96 -25.22 2.85
N ALA A 508 -25.51 -26.37 2.35
CA ALA A 508 -26.40 -27.53 2.22
C ALA A 508 -26.99 -27.81 3.61
N ALA A 509 -28.31 -27.78 3.70
CA ALA A 509 -29.06 -27.97 4.94
C ALA A 509 -28.90 -29.41 5.47
#